data_59fabca778c2e26dc0f966899f965dd5
#
_entry.id   59fabca778c2e26dc0f966899f965dd5
#
_cell.length_a   1.000
_cell.length_b   1.000
_cell.length_c   1.000
_cell.angle_alpha   90.00
_cell.angle_beta   90.00
_cell.angle_gamma   90.00
#
_symmetry.space_group_name_H-M   'P 1'
#
loop_
_entity.id
_entity.type
_entity.pdbx_description
1 polymer ?
#
loop_
_entity_poly.entity_id
_entity_poly.type
_entity_poly.pdbx_seq_one_letter_code
_entity_poly.pdbx_strand_id
1 'polypeptide(L)'
;VADVGKEDDLIAFRDKVMAEHQTQHIDLLFNNAGIGGGGGFVAGDRNEWERTFNVVWFGVYYGSRTFMPMLVASPRSHLVNVSSVNGFWACLGTGVSHTAYSAAKFAVKGFTEALITDLRLNAPNVTCSVVMPGHIGTSIALNTMQVLRNHSELEMTPDEVAAVRKRMVSAGAPVAGLSDEAVKQMLYQRGVDFRDKAPTTAEQAAGIILDGVSAGRWRILVGEDAQRLDAAVRKDPENAYEPAFVEAVRLVPNR
;
A
#
# COMPACT_ATOMS: atom_id res chain seq x y z
N VAL A 1 18.84 -2.31 -7.81
CA VAL A 1 17.63 -1.57 -7.40
C VAL A 1 16.78 -1.42 -8.64
N ALA A 2 15.48 -1.65 -8.53
CA ALA A 2 14.50 -1.51 -9.60
C ALA A 2 13.37 -0.57 -9.15
N ASP A 3 12.90 0.31 -10.02
CA ASP A 3 11.68 1.09 -9.83
C ASP A 3 10.49 0.28 -10.36
N VAL A 4 9.67 -0.23 -9.46
CA VAL A 4 8.52 -1.08 -9.86
C VAL A 4 7.49 -0.34 -10.72
N GLY A 5 7.47 0.99 -10.72
CA GLY A 5 6.65 1.80 -11.61
C GLY A 5 7.17 1.86 -13.05
N LYS A 6 8.28 1.18 -13.37
CA LYS A 6 8.86 1.10 -14.71
C LYS A 6 8.97 -0.36 -15.16
N GLU A 7 8.29 -0.70 -16.25
CA GLU A 7 8.27 -2.06 -16.75
C GLU A 7 9.66 -2.55 -17.15
N ASP A 8 10.47 -1.69 -17.78
CA ASP A 8 11.84 -2.02 -18.19
C ASP A 8 12.76 -2.39 -17.02
N ASP A 9 12.60 -1.73 -15.86
CA ASP A 9 13.35 -2.06 -14.64
C ASP A 9 12.98 -3.46 -14.13
N LEU A 10 11.71 -3.84 -14.23
CA LEU A 10 11.26 -5.18 -13.81
C LEU A 10 11.68 -6.26 -14.80
N ILE A 11 11.72 -5.96 -16.11
CA ILE A 11 12.28 -6.85 -17.13
C ILE A 11 13.76 -7.10 -16.83
N ALA A 12 14.54 -6.04 -16.62
CA ALA A 12 15.96 -6.15 -16.27
C ALA A 12 16.17 -6.91 -14.95
N PHE A 13 15.29 -6.72 -13.96
CA PHE A 13 15.33 -7.45 -12.70
C PHE A 13 15.07 -8.95 -12.90
N ARG A 14 14.06 -9.34 -13.69
CA ARG A 14 13.79 -10.73 -14.06
C ARG A 14 14.99 -11.37 -14.73
N ASP A 15 15.56 -10.69 -15.73
CA ASP A 15 16.70 -11.22 -16.50
C ASP A 15 17.92 -11.43 -15.60
N LYS A 16 18.13 -10.53 -14.64
CA LYS A 16 19.17 -10.67 -13.62
C LYS A 16 18.91 -11.87 -12.69
N VAL A 17 17.68 -12.08 -12.24
CA VAL A 17 17.30 -13.26 -11.43
C VAL A 17 17.60 -14.55 -12.20
N MET A 18 17.18 -14.62 -13.47
CA MET A 18 17.44 -15.79 -14.33
C MET A 18 18.93 -16.08 -14.48
N ALA A 19 19.74 -15.05 -14.71
CA ALA A 19 21.17 -15.19 -14.91
C ALA A 19 21.93 -15.55 -13.62
N GLU A 20 21.67 -14.85 -12.51
CA GLU A 20 22.39 -15.03 -11.25
C GLU A 20 22.03 -16.35 -10.55
N HIS A 21 20.77 -16.77 -10.62
CA HIS A 21 20.31 -18.02 -10.02
C HIS A 21 20.25 -19.21 -10.99
N GLN A 22 20.63 -19.01 -12.27
CA GLN A 22 20.60 -20.05 -13.31
C GLN A 22 19.26 -20.78 -13.36
N THR A 23 18.15 -20.05 -13.21
CA THR A 23 16.79 -20.60 -13.15
C THR A 23 15.89 -20.03 -14.22
N GLN A 24 14.95 -20.85 -14.70
CA GLN A 24 13.89 -20.45 -15.64
C GLN A 24 12.51 -20.37 -14.96
N HIS A 25 12.41 -20.67 -13.67
CA HIS A 25 11.17 -20.64 -12.92
C HIS A 25 11.35 -20.02 -11.53
N ILE A 26 10.25 -19.58 -10.97
CA ILE A 26 10.11 -19.18 -9.56
C ILE A 26 8.83 -19.78 -8.99
N ASP A 27 8.87 -20.13 -7.71
CA ASP A 27 7.73 -20.76 -7.03
C ASP A 27 6.87 -19.75 -6.30
N LEU A 28 7.42 -18.57 -5.97
CA LEU A 28 6.74 -17.55 -5.17
C LEU A 28 7.16 -16.16 -5.59
N LEU A 29 6.16 -15.33 -5.92
CA LEU A 29 6.35 -13.89 -6.21
C LEU A 29 5.54 -13.04 -5.25
N PHE A 30 6.20 -12.09 -4.57
CA PHE A 30 5.56 -11.05 -3.79
C PHE A 30 5.63 -9.69 -4.50
N ASN A 31 4.52 -9.18 -4.97
CA ASN A 31 4.37 -7.78 -5.37
C ASN A 31 4.02 -6.95 -4.13
N ASN A 32 5.05 -6.58 -3.37
CA ASN A 32 4.92 -5.91 -2.07
C ASN A 32 5.34 -4.44 -2.10
N ALA A 33 6.18 -4.03 -3.05
CA ALA A 33 6.66 -2.65 -3.13
C ALA A 33 5.49 -1.66 -3.25
N GLY A 34 5.56 -0.56 -2.49
CA GLY A 34 4.49 0.43 -2.47
C GLY A 34 4.84 1.66 -1.64
N ILE A 35 4.10 2.72 -1.87
CA ILE A 35 4.17 3.99 -1.14
C ILE A 35 2.76 4.42 -0.72
N GLY A 36 2.66 5.27 0.30
CA GLY A 36 1.38 5.70 0.89
C GLY A 36 0.93 7.11 0.52
N GLY A 37 1.38 7.66 -0.61
CA GLY A 37 1.18 9.06 -0.98
C GLY A 37 -0.05 9.38 -1.84
N GLY A 38 0.03 10.51 -2.54
CA GLY A 38 -0.89 10.94 -3.60
C GLY A 38 -2.09 11.78 -3.15
N GLY A 39 -2.34 11.92 -1.86
CA GLY A 39 -3.32 12.86 -1.30
C GLY A 39 -4.69 12.90 -1.98
N GLY A 40 -5.26 14.11 -2.06
CA GLY A 40 -6.58 14.36 -2.63
C GLY A 40 -6.56 14.65 -4.13
N PHE A 41 -7.65 14.31 -4.81
CA PHE A 41 -7.82 14.55 -6.24
C PHE A 41 -8.06 16.04 -6.57
N VAL A 42 -8.84 16.73 -5.74
CA VAL A 42 -9.27 18.12 -6.03
C VAL A 42 -8.15 19.15 -5.81
N ALA A 43 -7.37 18.97 -4.73
CA ALA A 43 -6.38 19.96 -4.31
C ALA A 43 -4.97 19.36 -4.11
N GLY A 44 -4.76 18.12 -4.51
CA GLY A 44 -3.46 17.45 -4.42
C GLY A 44 -2.55 17.80 -5.60
N ASP A 45 -1.27 17.47 -5.46
CA ASP A 45 -0.32 17.55 -6.56
C ASP A 45 -0.56 16.38 -7.53
N ARG A 46 -0.70 16.72 -8.83
CA ARG A 46 -0.97 15.73 -9.88
C ARG A 46 0.16 14.73 -10.05
N ASN A 47 1.40 15.19 -9.99
CA ASN A 47 2.56 14.32 -10.20
C ASN A 47 2.69 13.31 -9.05
N GLU A 48 2.49 13.76 -7.80
CA GLU A 48 2.46 12.86 -6.63
C GLU A 48 1.31 11.84 -6.74
N TRP A 49 0.14 12.28 -7.22
CA TRP A 49 -1.02 11.41 -7.43
C TRP A 49 -0.70 10.32 -8.47
N GLU A 50 -0.25 10.73 -9.65
CA GLU A 50 0.09 9.81 -10.76
C GLU A 50 1.27 8.90 -10.37
N ARG A 51 2.30 9.42 -9.69
CA ARG A 51 3.43 8.63 -9.20
C ARG A 51 2.99 7.57 -8.18
N THR A 52 2.11 7.93 -7.24
CA THR A 52 1.57 6.99 -6.25
C THR A 52 0.78 5.88 -6.93
N PHE A 53 -0.13 6.24 -7.84
CA PHE A 53 -0.92 5.27 -8.60
C PHE A 53 -0.01 4.35 -9.43
N ASN A 54 1.01 4.91 -10.08
CA ASN A 54 1.96 4.16 -10.88
C ASN A 54 2.74 3.13 -10.04
N VAL A 55 3.34 3.53 -8.94
CA VAL A 55 4.09 2.60 -8.07
C VAL A 55 3.18 1.52 -7.49
N VAL A 56 2.00 1.90 -6.99
CA VAL A 56 1.12 0.98 -6.24
C VAL A 56 0.33 0.04 -7.14
N TRP A 57 -0.16 0.52 -8.29
CA TRP A 57 -0.91 -0.30 -9.24
C TRP A 57 -0.03 -0.90 -10.31
N PHE A 58 0.68 -0.07 -11.08
CA PHE A 58 1.49 -0.59 -12.19
C PHE A 58 2.66 -1.44 -11.71
N GLY A 59 3.20 -1.18 -10.51
CA GLY A 59 4.19 -2.07 -9.90
C GLY A 59 3.69 -3.50 -9.72
N VAL A 60 2.45 -3.67 -9.29
CA VAL A 60 1.81 -5.01 -9.18
C VAL A 60 1.52 -5.59 -10.57
N TYR A 61 0.99 -4.79 -11.49
CA TYR A 61 0.68 -5.24 -12.85
C TYR A 61 1.94 -5.67 -13.61
N TYR A 62 2.96 -4.81 -13.64
CA TYR A 62 4.23 -5.11 -14.33
C TYR A 62 4.97 -6.28 -13.67
N GLY A 63 5.01 -6.33 -12.33
CA GLY A 63 5.61 -7.47 -11.62
C GLY A 63 4.91 -8.78 -11.95
N SER A 64 3.58 -8.79 -11.90
CA SER A 64 2.81 -9.98 -12.25
C SER A 64 3.05 -10.41 -13.72
N ARG A 65 2.99 -9.45 -14.66
CA ARG A 65 3.16 -9.74 -16.09
C ARG A 65 4.57 -10.22 -16.43
N THR A 66 5.59 -9.53 -15.92
CA THR A 66 7.00 -9.83 -16.20
C THR A 66 7.44 -11.21 -15.68
N PHE A 67 6.95 -11.60 -14.50
CA PHE A 67 7.31 -12.85 -13.86
C PHE A 67 6.33 -14.01 -14.12
N MET A 68 5.17 -13.76 -14.73
CA MET A 68 4.19 -14.81 -15.03
C MET A 68 4.77 -15.99 -15.82
N PRO A 69 5.61 -15.79 -16.87
CA PRO A 69 6.23 -16.92 -17.57
C PRO A 69 7.06 -17.83 -16.65
N MET A 70 7.76 -17.24 -15.67
CA MET A 70 8.56 -18.01 -14.71
C MET A 70 7.69 -18.74 -13.68
N LEU A 71 6.56 -18.15 -13.27
CA LEU A 71 5.58 -18.81 -12.41
C LEU A 71 4.91 -19.99 -13.12
N VAL A 72 4.54 -19.82 -14.39
CA VAL A 72 3.94 -20.88 -15.20
C VAL A 72 4.93 -22.03 -15.46
N ALA A 73 6.22 -21.73 -15.57
CA ALA A 73 7.28 -22.75 -15.75
C ALA A 73 7.54 -23.59 -14.49
N SER A 74 7.11 -23.17 -13.32
CA SER A 74 7.19 -23.95 -12.08
C SER A 74 6.11 -25.03 -12.04
N PRO A 75 6.38 -26.23 -11.49
CA PRO A 75 5.35 -27.26 -11.28
C PRO A 75 4.21 -26.80 -10.37
N ARG A 76 4.50 -25.87 -9.44
CA ARG A 76 3.54 -25.27 -8.52
C ARG A 76 4.07 -23.92 -8.06
N SER A 77 3.31 -22.87 -8.29
CA SER A 77 3.72 -21.52 -7.91
C SER A 77 2.58 -20.68 -7.32
N HIS A 78 2.97 -19.59 -6.69
CA HIS A 78 2.02 -18.69 -6.02
C HIS A 78 2.39 -17.24 -6.21
N LEU A 79 1.41 -16.42 -6.61
CA LEU A 79 1.50 -14.97 -6.77
C LEU A 79 0.83 -14.28 -5.58
N VAL A 80 1.55 -13.42 -4.88
CA VAL A 80 1.06 -12.64 -3.75
C VAL A 80 1.05 -11.16 -4.10
N ASN A 81 -0.13 -10.56 -4.20
CA ASN A 81 -0.29 -9.13 -4.45
C ASN A 81 -0.72 -8.41 -3.17
N VAL A 82 0.08 -7.44 -2.73
CA VAL A 82 -0.18 -6.68 -1.51
C VAL A 82 -1.05 -5.46 -1.81
N SER A 83 -2.34 -5.58 -1.47
CA SER A 83 -3.30 -4.48 -1.44
C SER A 83 -3.22 -3.73 -0.09
N SER A 84 -4.34 -3.45 0.55
CA SER A 84 -4.51 -2.78 1.84
C SER A 84 -5.96 -2.93 2.30
N VAL A 85 -6.28 -2.57 3.53
CA VAL A 85 -7.67 -2.26 3.93
C VAL A 85 -8.26 -1.15 3.04
N ASN A 86 -7.42 -0.25 2.52
CA ASN A 86 -7.83 0.75 1.53
C ASN A 86 -8.13 0.16 0.13
N GLY A 87 -8.01 -1.13 -0.06
CA GLY A 87 -8.50 -1.86 -1.23
C GLY A 87 -9.95 -2.35 -1.11
N PHE A 88 -10.59 -2.21 0.04
CA PHE A 88 -12.01 -2.48 0.22
C PHE A 88 -12.77 -1.33 0.94
N TRP A 89 -12.06 -0.39 1.56
CA TRP A 89 -12.61 0.79 2.20
C TRP A 89 -11.68 2.00 1.97
N ALA A 90 -12.13 2.96 1.15
CA ALA A 90 -11.30 4.06 0.64
C ALA A 90 -11.25 5.27 1.62
N CYS A 91 -11.07 5.02 2.92
CA CYS A 91 -11.04 6.06 3.94
C CYS A 91 -9.89 5.82 4.94
N LEU A 92 -9.24 6.89 5.41
CA LEU A 92 -8.24 6.88 6.48
C LEU A 92 -8.70 7.65 7.73
N GLY A 93 -9.91 8.17 7.70
CA GLY A 93 -10.49 9.01 8.74
C GLY A 93 -11.08 10.31 8.19
N THR A 94 -11.87 10.99 9.01
CA THR A 94 -12.51 12.27 8.65
C THR A 94 -11.44 13.33 8.32
N GLY A 95 -11.60 14.01 7.19
CA GLY A 95 -10.67 15.06 6.75
C GLY A 95 -9.37 14.58 6.11
N VAL A 96 -9.17 13.28 5.92
CA VAL A 96 -8.00 12.72 5.23
C VAL A 96 -8.38 12.25 3.83
N SER A 97 -7.94 13.00 2.82
CA SER A 97 -8.12 12.62 1.42
C SER A 97 -6.98 11.72 0.96
N HIS A 98 -7.31 10.57 0.35
CA HIS A 98 -6.32 9.53 -0.02
C HIS A 98 -6.68 8.82 -1.33
N THR A 99 -7.06 9.59 -2.34
CA THR A 99 -7.70 9.06 -3.55
C THR A 99 -6.79 8.22 -4.43
N ALA A 100 -5.53 8.64 -4.64
CA ALA A 100 -4.57 7.90 -5.48
C ALA A 100 -4.28 6.50 -4.94
N TYR A 101 -3.91 6.44 -3.67
CA TYR A 101 -3.57 5.18 -3.01
C TYR A 101 -4.76 4.23 -2.93
N SER A 102 -5.92 4.74 -2.50
CA SER A 102 -7.14 3.92 -2.40
C SER A 102 -7.56 3.38 -3.77
N ALA A 103 -7.59 4.21 -4.80
CA ALA A 103 -7.91 3.77 -6.16
C ALA A 103 -6.95 2.67 -6.65
N ALA A 104 -5.64 2.84 -6.43
CA ALA A 104 -4.64 1.86 -6.78
C ALA A 104 -4.81 0.54 -6.00
N LYS A 105 -5.09 0.60 -4.69
CA LYS A 105 -5.28 -0.60 -3.84
C LYS A 105 -6.57 -1.35 -4.15
N PHE A 106 -7.65 -0.66 -4.56
CA PHE A 106 -8.85 -1.29 -5.14
C PHE A 106 -8.51 -1.98 -6.46
N ALA A 107 -7.73 -1.34 -7.34
CA ALA A 107 -7.29 -1.95 -8.58
C ALA A 107 -6.48 -3.24 -8.34
N VAL A 108 -5.54 -3.22 -7.40
CA VAL A 108 -4.76 -4.42 -7.00
C VAL A 108 -5.67 -5.54 -6.51
N LYS A 109 -6.66 -5.22 -5.66
CA LYS A 109 -7.62 -6.21 -5.16
C LYS A 109 -8.45 -6.79 -6.31
N GLY A 110 -9.10 -5.95 -7.11
CA GLY A 110 -9.96 -6.38 -8.22
C GLY A 110 -9.21 -7.21 -9.26
N PHE A 111 -7.98 -6.81 -9.61
CA PHE A 111 -7.09 -7.56 -10.49
C PHE A 111 -6.77 -8.94 -9.93
N THR A 112 -6.36 -9.02 -8.66
CA THR A 112 -5.98 -10.30 -8.05
C THR A 112 -7.18 -11.25 -7.93
N GLU A 113 -8.37 -10.74 -7.62
CA GLU A 113 -9.60 -11.54 -7.59
C GLU A 113 -9.96 -12.06 -9.00
N ALA A 114 -9.82 -11.23 -10.03
CA ALA A 114 -10.05 -11.64 -11.41
C ALA A 114 -9.04 -12.70 -11.88
N LEU A 115 -7.77 -12.59 -11.46
CA LEU A 115 -6.74 -13.59 -11.76
C LEU A 115 -7.08 -14.99 -11.25
N ILE A 116 -7.87 -15.15 -10.19
CA ILE A 116 -8.27 -16.48 -9.67
C ILE A 116 -8.92 -17.32 -10.77
N THR A 117 -9.82 -16.72 -11.54
CA THR A 117 -10.50 -17.42 -12.64
C THR A 117 -9.59 -17.60 -13.84
N ASP A 118 -8.83 -16.57 -14.20
CA ASP A 118 -7.92 -16.61 -15.34
C ASP A 118 -6.84 -17.69 -15.17
N LEU A 119 -6.21 -17.75 -14.00
CA LEU A 119 -5.20 -18.76 -13.66
C LEU A 119 -5.78 -20.19 -13.65
N ARG A 120 -6.99 -20.37 -13.11
CA ARG A 120 -7.66 -21.70 -13.16
C ARG A 120 -7.86 -22.22 -14.58
N LEU A 121 -8.11 -21.31 -15.52
CA LEU A 121 -8.35 -21.66 -16.92
C LEU A 121 -7.05 -21.83 -17.71
N ASN A 122 -6.07 -20.97 -17.50
CA ASN A 122 -4.94 -20.81 -18.40
C ASN A 122 -3.57 -21.21 -17.78
N ALA A 123 -3.48 -21.29 -16.45
CA ALA A 123 -2.26 -21.67 -15.73
C ALA A 123 -2.60 -22.34 -14.37
N PRO A 124 -3.21 -23.55 -14.38
CA PRO A 124 -3.76 -24.17 -13.15
C PRO A 124 -2.72 -24.54 -12.09
N ASN A 125 -1.43 -24.56 -12.45
CA ASN A 125 -0.30 -24.73 -11.54
C ASN A 125 0.08 -23.44 -10.80
N VAL A 126 -0.49 -22.29 -11.17
CA VAL A 126 -0.28 -20.99 -10.53
C VAL A 126 -1.51 -20.62 -9.69
N THR A 127 -1.31 -20.31 -8.43
CA THR A 127 -2.36 -19.78 -7.54
C THR A 127 -2.05 -18.34 -7.15
N CYS A 128 -3.02 -17.59 -6.61
CA CYS A 128 -2.75 -16.23 -6.15
C CYS A 128 -3.46 -15.87 -4.85
N SER A 129 -2.88 -14.90 -4.13
CA SER A 129 -3.46 -14.29 -2.93
C SER A 129 -3.45 -12.78 -3.03
N VAL A 130 -4.52 -12.15 -2.55
CA VAL A 130 -4.54 -10.74 -2.21
C VAL A 130 -4.34 -10.57 -0.70
N VAL A 131 -3.33 -9.78 -0.34
CA VAL A 131 -3.03 -9.43 1.05
C VAL A 131 -3.58 -8.05 1.35
N MET A 132 -4.32 -7.90 2.45
CA MET A 132 -4.94 -6.63 2.84
C MET A 132 -4.54 -6.27 4.27
N PRO A 133 -3.39 -5.59 4.44
CA PRO A 133 -2.91 -5.13 5.73
C PRO A 133 -3.76 -3.98 6.28
N GLY A 134 -3.95 -3.97 7.60
CA GLY A 134 -4.34 -2.82 8.39
C GLY A 134 -3.15 -1.90 8.68
N HIS A 135 -3.05 -1.39 9.90
CA HIS A 135 -1.92 -0.56 10.32
C HIS A 135 -0.75 -1.45 10.76
N ILE A 136 0.25 -1.56 9.90
CA ILE A 136 1.47 -2.34 10.12
C ILE A 136 2.65 -1.42 10.40
N GLY A 137 3.49 -1.80 11.38
CA GLY A 137 4.69 -1.08 11.80
C GLY A 137 5.82 -1.15 10.76
N THR A 138 5.67 -0.40 9.68
CA THR A 138 6.68 -0.28 8.62
C THR A 138 7.07 1.18 8.40
N SER A 139 8.18 1.40 7.71
CA SER A 139 8.63 2.75 7.35
C SER A 139 7.91 3.33 6.12
N ILE A 140 6.75 2.81 5.71
CA ILE A 140 6.06 3.24 4.49
C ILE A 140 5.76 4.75 4.50
N ALA A 141 5.37 5.32 5.65
CA ALA A 141 5.08 6.74 5.78
C ALA A 141 6.33 7.59 5.53
N LEU A 142 7.47 7.24 6.14
CA LEU A 142 8.76 7.92 5.97
C LEU A 142 9.32 7.74 4.55
N ASN A 143 9.30 6.51 4.02
CA ASN A 143 9.81 6.21 2.68
C ASN A 143 8.99 6.88 1.58
N THR A 144 7.72 7.18 1.81
CA THR A 144 6.87 7.84 0.82
C THR A 144 7.41 9.21 0.43
N MET A 145 7.84 10.03 1.38
CA MET A 145 8.43 11.34 1.09
C MET A 145 9.71 11.22 0.28
N GLN A 146 10.58 10.27 0.66
CA GLN A 146 11.81 10.00 -0.09
C GLN A 146 11.54 9.60 -1.54
N VAL A 147 10.52 8.79 -1.80
CA VAL A 147 10.17 8.35 -3.17
C VAL A 147 9.49 9.45 -3.98
N LEU A 148 8.64 10.27 -3.36
CA LEU A 148 7.89 11.32 -4.06
C LEU A 148 8.71 12.59 -4.28
N ARG A 149 9.61 12.94 -3.36
CA ARG A 149 10.30 14.24 -3.34
C ARG A 149 11.82 14.17 -3.26
N ASN A 150 12.41 12.97 -3.15
CA ASN A 150 13.85 12.72 -2.98
C ASN A 150 14.47 13.31 -1.71
N HIS A 151 13.65 13.62 -0.69
CA HIS A 151 14.11 14.12 0.61
C HIS A 151 13.15 13.68 1.74
N SER A 152 13.60 13.81 2.99
CA SER A 152 12.78 13.55 4.18
C SER A 152 11.92 14.77 4.57
N GLU A 153 11.01 14.58 5.50
CA GLU A 153 10.21 15.67 6.08
C GLU A 153 11.07 16.74 6.74
N LEU A 154 12.23 16.36 7.28
CA LEU A 154 13.17 17.29 7.93
C LEU A 154 13.89 18.21 6.94
N GLU A 155 13.95 17.83 5.67
CA GLU A 155 14.62 18.55 4.58
C GLU A 155 13.66 19.38 3.72
N MET A 156 12.38 19.46 4.09
CA MET A 156 11.36 20.23 3.36
C MET A 156 11.77 21.69 3.17
N THR A 157 11.49 22.22 1.98
CA THR A 157 11.66 23.65 1.69
C THR A 157 10.62 24.50 2.41
N PRO A 158 10.84 25.81 2.61
CA PRO A 158 9.86 26.70 3.20
C PRO A 158 8.49 26.69 2.48
N ASP A 159 8.49 26.61 1.15
CA ASP A 159 7.28 26.55 0.34
C ASP A 159 6.49 25.25 0.57
N GLU A 160 7.17 24.13 0.68
CA GLU A 160 6.54 22.84 1.01
C GLU A 160 5.93 22.86 2.42
N VAL A 161 6.66 23.41 3.39
CA VAL A 161 6.15 23.58 4.76
C VAL A 161 4.92 24.46 4.77
N ALA A 162 4.94 25.59 4.04
CA ALA A 162 3.79 26.50 3.93
C ALA A 162 2.57 25.80 3.32
N ALA A 163 2.76 25.02 2.24
CA ALA A 163 1.70 24.26 1.60
C ALA A 163 1.09 23.18 2.52
N VAL A 164 1.93 22.45 3.25
CA VAL A 164 1.47 21.46 4.24
C VAL A 164 0.74 22.13 5.39
N ARG A 165 1.30 23.21 5.95
CA ARG A 165 0.67 24.01 7.03
C ARG A 165 -0.72 24.47 6.62
N LYS A 166 -0.87 25.04 5.42
CA LYS A 166 -2.16 25.48 4.89
C LYS A 166 -3.19 24.34 4.86
N ARG A 167 -2.80 23.17 4.35
CA ARG A 167 -3.67 21.97 4.32
C ARG A 167 -4.07 21.52 5.72
N MET A 168 -3.11 21.49 6.65
CA MET A 168 -3.36 21.07 8.03
C MET A 168 -4.29 22.02 8.77
N VAL A 169 -4.11 23.34 8.59
CA VAL A 169 -5.01 24.37 9.15
C VAL A 169 -6.42 24.20 8.59
N SER A 170 -6.55 24.00 7.27
CA SER A 170 -7.85 23.76 6.63
C SER A 170 -8.55 22.49 7.14
N ALA A 171 -7.78 21.51 7.61
CA ALA A 171 -8.28 20.28 8.26
C ALA A 171 -8.49 20.44 9.79
N GLY A 172 -8.38 21.66 10.32
CA GLY A 172 -8.61 21.98 11.74
C GLY A 172 -7.43 21.67 12.68
N ALA A 173 -6.23 21.37 12.14
CA ALA A 173 -5.07 21.13 12.99
C ALA A 173 -4.48 22.42 13.56
N PRO A 174 -4.07 22.48 14.86
CA PRO A 174 -3.60 23.68 15.52
C PRO A 174 -2.11 23.98 15.21
N VAL A 175 -1.77 24.10 13.93
CA VAL A 175 -0.37 24.26 13.47
C VAL A 175 -0.05 25.66 12.94
N ALA A 176 -1.02 26.58 12.94
CA ALA A 176 -0.86 27.92 12.36
C ALA A 176 0.29 28.73 12.97
N GLY A 177 0.51 28.60 14.27
CA GLY A 177 1.54 29.34 15.03
C GLY A 177 2.88 28.61 15.20
N LEU A 178 3.02 27.41 14.64
CA LEU A 178 4.27 26.65 14.77
C LEU A 178 5.36 27.22 13.85
N SER A 179 6.63 27.12 14.25
CA SER A 179 7.75 27.39 13.35
C SER A 179 7.83 26.32 12.24
N ASP A 180 8.53 26.61 11.15
CA ASP A 180 8.73 25.63 10.07
C ASP A 180 9.44 24.38 10.57
N GLU A 181 10.44 24.54 11.41
CA GLU A 181 11.16 23.41 12.00
C GLU A 181 10.26 22.55 12.89
N ALA A 182 9.36 23.18 13.68
CA ALA A 182 8.37 22.45 14.47
C ALA A 182 7.38 21.66 13.60
N VAL A 183 6.97 22.20 12.45
CA VAL A 183 6.11 21.49 11.50
C VAL A 183 6.85 20.29 10.89
N LYS A 184 8.08 20.46 10.42
CA LYS A 184 8.92 19.37 9.89
C LYS A 184 9.09 18.25 10.91
N GLN A 185 9.50 18.60 12.12
CA GLN A 185 9.69 17.65 13.20
C GLN A 185 8.41 16.88 13.54
N MET A 186 7.28 17.58 13.58
CA MET A 186 5.98 16.95 13.84
C MET A 186 5.59 15.96 12.73
N LEU A 187 5.83 16.30 11.45
CA LEU A 187 5.54 15.39 10.34
C LEU A 187 6.42 14.16 10.38
N TYR A 188 7.72 14.34 10.59
CA TYR A 188 8.67 13.24 10.76
C TYR A 188 8.28 12.32 11.93
N GLN A 189 7.95 12.92 13.09
CA GLN A 189 7.53 12.17 14.27
C GLN A 189 6.24 11.35 14.02
N ARG A 190 5.30 11.88 13.23
CA ARG A 190 4.12 11.10 12.82
C ARG A 190 4.49 9.85 12.01
N GLY A 191 5.49 9.95 11.13
CA GLY A 191 6.00 8.78 10.39
C GLY A 191 6.67 7.75 11.30
N VAL A 192 7.45 8.22 12.28
CA VAL A 192 8.06 7.37 13.33
C VAL A 192 6.96 6.71 14.18
N ASP A 193 5.99 7.48 14.65
CA ASP A 193 4.88 6.98 15.45
C ASP A 193 4.03 5.97 14.69
N PHE A 194 3.80 6.19 13.39
CA PHE A 194 3.12 5.22 12.53
C PHE A 194 3.82 3.87 12.54
N ARG A 195 5.15 3.86 12.47
CA ARG A 195 5.96 2.64 12.51
C ARG A 195 5.97 2.00 13.89
N ASP A 196 6.30 2.79 14.93
CA ASP A 196 6.68 2.27 16.24
C ASP A 196 5.47 1.98 17.15
N LYS A 197 4.32 2.62 16.88
CA LYS A 197 3.08 2.45 17.66
C LYS A 197 2.01 1.62 16.93
N ALA A 198 2.37 0.95 15.84
CA ALA A 198 1.45 0.10 15.09
C ALA A 198 0.96 -1.09 15.94
N PRO A 199 -0.32 -1.49 15.81
CA PRO A 199 -0.86 -2.64 16.53
C PRO A 199 -0.29 -3.98 16.07
N THR A 200 0.27 -4.02 14.86
CA THR A 200 0.90 -5.22 14.27
C THR A 200 2.28 -4.87 13.75
N THR A 201 3.31 -5.57 14.22
CA THR A 201 4.69 -5.36 13.74
C THR A 201 4.87 -5.90 12.31
N ALA A 202 5.93 -5.47 11.63
CA ALA A 202 6.28 -6.00 10.31
C ALA A 202 6.56 -7.51 10.34
N GLU A 203 7.19 -8.00 11.41
CA GLU A 203 7.49 -9.43 11.60
C GLU A 203 6.20 -10.25 11.79
N GLN A 204 5.29 -9.80 12.65
CA GLN A 204 3.98 -10.43 12.84
C GLN A 204 3.19 -10.46 11.54
N ALA A 205 3.19 -9.35 10.80
CA ALA A 205 2.52 -9.27 9.50
C ALA A 205 3.11 -10.28 8.50
N ALA A 206 4.42 -10.41 8.42
CA ALA A 206 5.08 -11.40 7.56
C ALA A 206 4.67 -12.84 7.93
N GLY A 207 4.63 -13.18 9.22
CA GLY A 207 4.14 -14.48 9.69
C GLY A 207 2.71 -14.77 9.24
N ILE A 208 1.78 -13.84 9.47
CA ILE A 208 0.36 -13.97 9.05
C ILE A 208 0.24 -14.17 7.53
N ILE A 209 1.04 -13.45 6.74
CA ILE A 209 1.04 -13.56 5.28
C ILE A 209 1.54 -14.94 4.86
N LEU A 210 2.68 -15.40 5.37
CA LEU A 210 3.27 -16.69 5.03
C LEU A 210 2.37 -17.86 5.43
N ASP A 211 1.76 -17.80 6.61
CA ASP A 211 0.77 -18.79 7.06
C ASP A 211 -0.46 -18.81 6.14
N GLY A 212 -0.90 -17.63 5.70
CA GLY A 212 -2.01 -17.50 4.76
C GLY A 212 -1.70 -18.12 3.40
N VAL A 213 -0.51 -17.84 2.87
CA VAL A 213 -0.01 -18.41 1.61
C VAL A 213 0.14 -19.92 1.71
N SER A 214 0.78 -20.42 2.78
CA SER A 214 0.97 -21.86 3.03
C SER A 214 -0.36 -22.61 3.16
N ALA A 215 -1.39 -21.97 3.73
CA ALA A 215 -2.73 -22.51 3.83
C ALA A 215 -3.57 -22.37 2.54
N GLY A 216 -3.01 -21.81 1.47
CA GLY A 216 -3.70 -21.61 0.18
C GLY A 216 -4.84 -20.59 0.24
N ARG A 217 -4.82 -19.64 1.18
CA ARG A 217 -5.84 -18.62 1.30
C ARG A 217 -5.68 -17.58 0.19
N TRP A 218 -6.71 -17.38 -0.61
CA TRP A 218 -6.69 -16.37 -1.67
C TRP A 218 -6.87 -14.94 -1.14
N ARG A 219 -7.41 -14.78 0.09
CA ARG A 219 -7.67 -13.50 0.75
C ARG A 219 -7.07 -13.53 2.15
N ILE A 220 -6.12 -12.63 2.41
CA ILE A 220 -5.35 -12.59 3.65
C ILE A 220 -5.50 -11.20 4.27
N LEU A 221 -6.29 -11.08 5.33
CA LEU A 221 -6.37 -9.88 6.17
C LEU A 221 -5.23 -9.93 7.19
N VAL A 222 -4.48 -8.84 7.33
CA VAL A 222 -3.32 -8.77 8.22
C VAL A 222 -3.55 -7.73 9.31
N GLY A 223 -3.64 -8.19 10.55
CA GLY A 223 -3.94 -7.41 11.75
C GLY A 223 -5.42 -7.53 12.16
N GLU A 224 -5.65 -7.45 13.47
CA GLU A 224 -7.01 -7.48 14.03
C GLU A 224 -7.84 -6.27 13.60
N ASP A 225 -7.21 -5.12 13.41
CA ASP A 225 -7.83 -3.91 12.89
C ASP A 225 -8.38 -4.11 11.47
N ALA A 226 -7.62 -4.82 10.60
CA ALA A 226 -8.08 -5.17 9.26
C ALA A 226 -9.30 -6.09 9.30
N GLN A 227 -9.32 -7.08 10.21
CA GLN A 227 -10.44 -8.00 10.38
C GLN A 227 -11.70 -7.29 10.90
N ARG A 228 -11.54 -6.42 11.92
CA ARG A 228 -12.66 -5.63 12.47
C ARG A 228 -13.24 -4.69 11.43
N LEU A 229 -12.38 -4.00 10.67
CA LEU A 229 -12.82 -3.08 9.64
C LEU A 229 -13.56 -3.80 8.51
N ASP A 230 -13.04 -4.92 8.04
CA ASP A 230 -13.71 -5.73 7.02
C ASP A 230 -15.10 -6.20 7.46
N ALA A 231 -15.21 -6.69 8.70
CA ALA A 231 -16.49 -7.11 9.26
C ALA A 231 -17.49 -5.93 9.35
N ALA A 232 -17.02 -4.75 9.79
CA ALA A 232 -17.87 -3.56 9.90
C ALA A 232 -18.36 -3.08 8.54
N VAL A 233 -17.46 -2.94 7.54
CA VAL A 233 -17.81 -2.49 6.19
C VAL A 233 -18.77 -3.47 5.50
N ARG A 234 -18.58 -4.76 5.66
CA ARG A 234 -19.50 -5.78 5.11
C ARG A 234 -20.87 -5.78 5.74
N LYS A 235 -20.95 -5.41 7.02
CA LYS A 235 -22.22 -5.35 7.75
C LYS A 235 -23.08 -4.16 7.30
N ASP A 236 -22.44 -3.03 6.97
CA ASP A 236 -23.13 -1.79 6.62
C ASP A 236 -22.36 -1.02 5.52
N PRO A 237 -22.33 -1.56 4.29
CA PRO A 237 -21.52 -0.99 3.22
C PRO A 237 -22.02 0.37 2.72
N GLU A 238 -23.33 0.62 2.79
CA GLU A 238 -23.94 1.86 2.30
C GLU A 238 -23.61 3.06 3.18
N ASN A 239 -23.48 2.85 4.50
CA ASN A 239 -23.13 3.90 5.45
C ASN A 239 -21.61 3.94 5.75
N ALA A 240 -20.79 3.11 5.12
CA ALA A 240 -19.37 2.95 5.44
C ALA A 240 -18.51 4.23 5.26
N TYR A 241 -19.04 5.26 4.63
CA TYR A 241 -18.37 6.56 4.44
C TYR A 241 -19.03 7.69 5.24
N GLU A 242 -20.09 7.41 5.99
CA GLU A 242 -20.69 8.39 6.86
C GLU A 242 -19.76 8.73 8.04
N PRO A 243 -19.71 10.03 8.47
CA PRO A 243 -18.81 10.45 9.54
C PRO A 243 -18.91 9.61 10.82
N ALA A 244 -20.13 9.21 11.20
CA ALA A 244 -20.36 8.40 12.41
C ALA A 244 -19.73 7.00 12.28
N PHE A 245 -19.83 6.36 11.11
CA PHE A 245 -19.19 5.08 10.84
C PHE A 245 -17.67 5.22 10.87
N VAL A 246 -17.13 6.21 10.14
CA VAL A 246 -15.68 6.46 10.07
C VAL A 246 -15.09 6.67 11.46
N GLU A 247 -15.78 7.40 12.33
CA GLU A 247 -15.34 7.64 13.72
C GLU A 247 -15.39 6.36 14.56
N ALA A 248 -16.43 5.53 14.38
CA ALA A 248 -16.60 4.28 15.13
C ALA A 248 -15.55 3.20 14.77
N VAL A 249 -15.05 3.21 13.51
CA VAL A 249 -14.10 2.17 13.02
C VAL A 249 -12.65 2.66 12.95
N ARG A 250 -12.33 3.83 13.50
CA ARG A 250 -10.95 4.37 13.44
C ARG A 250 -9.90 3.31 13.71
N LEU A 251 -8.98 3.17 12.76
CA LEU A 251 -7.87 2.21 12.82
C LEU A 251 -6.80 2.62 13.84
N VAL A 252 -6.74 3.91 14.17
CA VAL A 252 -5.79 4.48 15.16
C VAL A 252 -6.60 5.19 16.25
N PRO A 253 -6.45 4.83 17.53
CA PRO A 253 -7.06 5.56 18.63
C PRO A 253 -6.59 7.03 18.64
N ASN A 254 -7.52 7.98 18.81
CA ASN A 254 -7.14 9.35 19.22
C ASN A 254 -6.42 9.25 20.57
N ARG A 255 -5.15 9.59 20.61
CA ARG A 255 -4.44 9.97 21.82
C ARG A 255 -4.00 11.41 21.72
#